data_7b3c2554b45a8987a3457c4ca0873e5a
#
_entry.id   7b3c2554b45a8987a3457c4ca0873e5a
#
_cell.length_a   1.000
_cell.length_b   1.000
_cell.length_c   1.000
_cell.angle_alpha   90.00
_cell.angle_beta   90.00
_cell.angle_gamma   90.00
#
_symmetry.space_group_name_H-M   'P 1'
#
loop_
_entity.id
_entity.type
_entity.pdbx_description
1 polymer ?
#
loop_
_entity_poly.entity_id
_entity_poly.type
_entity_poly.pdbx_seq_one_letter_code
_entity_poly.pdbx_strand_id
1 'polypeptide(L)'
;MAFRRTEHHRGRRVLATLLFLLAPAAAAEPDRFSASELERIASHGPWPTAWMRDPGNRVSANPAAVHLGYRLFFEPRLSANGRVACATCHDPARGFQDGRATARGLTDGVRNTPGLFDVRQQRWFGWDGGHDNLWSASLRPILDQGEMGGSAGRTAHVLRGSAALACHYRQAFGKAPTAGDSDLLVNVAKAIASWQETLLSPPAPFDHFRDALERKDVAAAAAYPAAARRGLKIFLGRGQCATCHAGPNFTNGEFGDIGVPFFIKPAGVDPGRQGGIKRLLANPWNLLGAYNDDATGGNTTGTKFVRPEHRNFGEFKVPTLRNLTLTAPYMHNGSLATLRDVVRHYSDLDEDRLHADGERILRPLNLSEAENADLVAFLESLSPATPLPPPVVPAPVPACRAP
;
A
#
# COMPACT_ATOMS: atom_id res chain seq x y z
N MET A 1 -73.58 -31.85 76.03
CA MET A 1 -72.47 -31.23 76.77
C MET A 1 -71.21 -32.00 76.45
N ALA A 2 -70.34 -31.51 75.57
CA ALA A 2 -69.03 -32.15 75.36
C ALA A 2 -68.09 -31.07 74.70
N PHE A 3 -67.11 -30.66 75.45
CA PHE A 3 -66.04 -29.77 75.03
C PHE A 3 -65.06 -30.52 74.12
N ARG A 4 -64.80 -29.97 72.93
CA ARG A 4 -63.67 -30.38 72.09
C ARG A 4 -62.55 -29.34 72.20
N ARG A 5 -61.38 -29.83 72.63
CA ARG A 5 -60.11 -29.08 72.62
C ARG A 5 -59.55 -29.04 71.18
N THR A 6 -59.18 -27.88 70.77
CA THR A 6 -58.45 -27.65 69.53
C THR A 6 -56.96 -27.62 69.81
N GLU A 7 -56.18 -28.53 69.18
CA GLU A 7 -54.76 -28.52 69.24
C GLU A 7 -54.12 -27.54 68.18
N HIS A 8 -53.30 -26.67 68.68
CA HIS A 8 -52.50 -25.76 67.83
C HIS A 8 -51.22 -26.46 67.33
N HIS A 9 -51.14 -26.79 66.03
CA HIS A 9 -49.93 -27.15 65.36
C HIS A 9 -49.10 -25.90 65.06
N ARG A 10 -47.95 -25.73 65.74
CA ARG A 10 -46.93 -24.74 65.41
C ARG A 10 -46.11 -25.25 64.21
N GLY A 11 -46.38 -24.74 63.00
CA GLY A 11 -45.53 -24.98 61.82
C GLY A 11 -44.21 -24.20 61.92
N ARG A 12 -43.11 -24.95 62.02
CA ARG A 12 -41.76 -24.38 61.86
C ARG A 12 -41.53 -24.00 60.39
N ARG A 13 -41.46 -22.69 60.10
CA ARG A 13 -40.99 -22.16 58.81
C ARG A 13 -39.46 -22.29 58.78
N VAL A 14 -38.95 -23.19 57.94
CA VAL A 14 -37.51 -23.25 57.56
C VAL A 14 -37.26 -22.19 56.52
N LEU A 15 -36.55 -21.14 56.88
CA LEU A 15 -36.11 -20.08 55.97
C LEU A 15 -34.88 -20.66 55.24
N ALA A 16 -35.04 -21.08 53.96
CA ALA A 16 -33.93 -21.45 53.08
C ALA A 16 -33.29 -20.18 52.57
N THR A 17 -32.14 -19.80 53.12
CA THR A 17 -31.32 -18.71 52.63
C THR A 17 -30.60 -19.18 51.37
N LEU A 18 -31.06 -18.75 50.18
CA LEU A 18 -30.32 -18.93 48.93
C LEU A 18 -29.09 -18.01 48.95
N LEU A 19 -27.93 -18.54 49.18
CA LEU A 19 -26.64 -17.86 48.91
C LEU A 19 -26.45 -17.82 47.38
N PHE A 20 -26.72 -16.67 46.74
CA PHE A 20 -26.24 -16.40 45.40
C PHE A 20 -24.72 -16.20 45.47
N LEU A 21 -23.96 -17.22 45.08
CA LEU A 21 -22.56 -17.06 44.77
C LEU A 21 -22.45 -16.20 43.50
N LEU A 22 -22.24 -14.89 43.67
CA LEU A 22 -21.76 -14.01 42.62
C LEU A 22 -20.38 -14.50 42.25
N ALA A 23 -20.26 -15.25 41.15
CA ALA A 23 -18.99 -15.53 40.52
C ALA A 23 -18.40 -14.16 40.14
N PRO A 24 -17.13 -13.84 40.51
CA PRO A 24 -16.50 -12.61 40.07
C PRO A 24 -16.50 -12.66 38.53
N ALA A 25 -17.10 -11.65 37.90
CA ALA A 25 -16.93 -11.41 36.49
C ALA A 25 -15.41 -11.29 36.26
N ALA A 26 -14.82 -12.28 35.60
CA ALA A 26 -13.42 -12.22 35.23
C ALA A 26 -13.23 -10.94 34.44
N ALA A 27 -12.57 -9.95 35.03
CA ALA A 27 -12.15 -8.77 34.32
C ALA A 27 -11.39 -9.25 33.09
N ALA A 28 -11.95 -9.01 31.91
CA ALA A 28 -11.28 -9.38 30.66
C ALA A 28 -9.92 -8.73 30.69
N GLU A 29 -8.84 -9.53 30.67
CA GLU A 29 -7.49 -8.98 30.54
C GLU A 29 -7.48 -8.09 29.29
N PRO A 30 -7.15 -6.79 29.40
CA PRO A 30 -7.32 -5.81 28.32
C PRO A 30 -6.54 -6.18 27.06
N ASP A 31 -5.60 -7.09 27.15
CA ASP A 31 -4.72 -7.52 26.07
C ASP A 31 -5.15 -8.83 25.37
N ARG A 32 -6.25 -9.47 25.80
CA ARG A 32 -6.74 -10.72 25.19
C ARG A 32 -7.59 -10.44 23.97
N PHE A 33 -7.29 -11.09 22.82
CA PHE A 33 -8.11 -11.02 21.62
C PHE A 33 -9.27 -12.02 21.67
N SER A 34 -10.45 -11.61 21.25
CA SER A 34 -11.61 -12.48 21.01
C SER A 34 -11.37 -13.39 19.79
N ALA A 35 -12.19 -14.41 19.61
CA ALA A 35 -12.11 -15.29 18.44
C ALA A 35 -12.27 -14.52 17.13
N SER A 36 -13.21 -13.58 17.06
CA SER A 36 -13.42 -12.75 15.87
C SER A 36 -12.24 -11.80 15.59
N GLU A 37 -11.59 -11.25 16.61
CA GLU A 37 -10.39 -10.46 16.44
C GLU A 37 -9.22 -11.32 15.93
N LEU A 38 -9.07 -12.56 16.44
CA LEU A 38 -8.05 -13.50 15.95
C LEU A 38 -8.26 -13.85 14.48
N GLU A 39 -9.49 -14.08 14.03
CA GLU A 39 -9.81 -14.30 12.61
C GLU A 39 -9.43 -13.09 11.75
N ARG A 40 -9.73 -11.88 12.23
CA ARG A 40 -9.36 -10.64 11.55
C ARG A 40 -7.84 -10.43 11.51
N ILE A 41 -7.12 -10.78 12.59
CA ILE A 41 -5.65 -10.75 12.61
C ILE A 41 -5.09 -11.72 11.57
N ALA A 42 -5.59 -12.96 11.53
CA ALA A 42 -5.17 -13.99 10.58
C ALA A 42 -5.40 -13.55 9.11
N SER A 43 -6.49 -12.82 8.83
CA SER A 43 -6.79 -12.33 7.48
C SER A 43 -5.78 -11.32 6.92
N HIS A 44 -4.88 -10.78 7.78
CA HIS A 44 -3.77 -9.93 7.36
C HIS A 44 -2.49 -10.73 7.02
N GLY A 45 -2.63 -12.00 6.67
CA GLY A 45 -1.53 -12.87 6.27
C GLY A 45 -1.93 -13.91 5.23
N PRO A 46 -1.02 -14.80 4.85
CA PRO A 46 0.41 -14.80 5.22
C PRO A 46 1.22 -13.70 4.51
N TRP A 47 2.45 -13.46 5.01
CA TRP A 47 3.39 -12.55 4.36
C TRP A 47 4.75 -13.25 4.12
N PRO A 48 5.40 -13.09 2.94
CA PRO A 48 4.84 -12.44 1.75
C PRO A 48 3.68 -13.25 1.14
N THR A 49 2.79 -12.57 0.43
CA THR A 49 1.69 -13.24 -0.27
C THR A 49 2.19 -14.01 -1.49
N ALA A 50 1.45 -15.03 -1.89
CA ALA A 50 1.65 -15.65 -3.20
C ALA A 50 1.50 -14.60 -4.31
N TRP A 51 2.34 -14.71 -5.32
CA TRP A 51 2.34 -13.79 -6.45
C TRP A 51 2.48 -14.55 -7.76
N MET A 52 1.73 -14.11 -8.77
CA MET A 52 1.82 -14.59 -10.14
C MET A 52 2.43 -13.49 -11.01
N ARG A 53 3.14 -13.90 -12.07
CA ARG A 53 3.66 -12.97 -13.07
C ARG A 53 2.54 -12.12 -13.66
N ASP A 54 2.85 -10.85 -13.95
CA ASP A 54 1.91 -9.96 -14.64
C ASP A 54 1.68 -10.45 -16.08
N PRO A 55 0.47 -10.92 -16.44
CA PRO A 55 0.16 -11.38 -17.79
C PRO A 55 0.26 -10.26 -18.82
N GLY A 56 0.09 -8.99 -18.42
CA GLY A 56 0.23 -7.82 -19.28
C GLY A 56 1.67 -7.46 -19.62
N ASN A 57 2.65 -8.15 -19.00
CA ASN A 57 4.07 -7.93 -19.20
C ASN A 57 4.79 -9.26 -19.50
N ARG A 58 5.05 -9.56 -20.76
CA ARG A 58 5.69 -10.82 -21.20
C ARG A 58 7.07 -11.08 -20.60
N VAL A 59 7.72 -10.05 -20.07
CA VAL A 59 9.03 -10.18 -19.41
C VAL A 59 8.96 -10.11 -17.88
N SER A 60 7.76 -10.11 -17.30
CA SER A 60 7.56 -10.23 -15.85
C SER A 60 8.29 -11.45 -15.32
N ALA A 61 9.02 -11.31 -14.21
CA ALA A 61 9.87 -12.34 -13.58
C ALA A 61 10.99 -12.91 -14.48
N ASN A 62 11.28 -12.32 -15.64
CA ASN A 62 12.42 -12.73 -16.46
C ASN A 62 13.72 -12.16 -15.88
N PRO A 63 14.70 -12.99 -15.45
CA PRO A 63 15.93 -12.50 -14.80
C PRO A 63 16.73 -11.50 -15.66
N ALA A 64 16.76 -11.68 -16.98
CA ALA A 64 17.45 -10.75 -17.88
C ALA A 64 16.72 -9.39 -17.96
N ALA A 65 15.39 -9.40 -17.94
CA ALA A 65 14.58 -8.18 -17.90
C ALA A 65 14.71 -7.49 -16.55
N VAL A 66 14.73 -8.23 -15.45
CA VAL A 66 15.00 -7.70 -14.10
C VAL A 66 16.35 -6.98 -14.07
N HIS A 67 17.40 -7.59 -14.63
CA HIS A 67 18.72 -6.95 -14.69
C HIS A 67 18.72 -5.68 -15.55
N LEU A 68 18.10 -5.72 -16.73
CA LEU A 68 17.95 -4.52 -17.57
C LEU A 68 17.17 -3.43 -16.85
N GLY A 69 16.04 -3.79 -16.22
CA GLY A 69 15.18 -2.87 -15.48
C GLY A 69 15.90 -2.18 -14.33
N TYR A 70 16.70 -2.94 -13.56
CA TYR A 70 17.58 -2.37 -12.54
C TYR A 70 18.49 -1.27 -13.11
N ARG A 71 19.20 -1.55 -14.20
CA ARG A 71 20.10 -0.57 -14.82
C ARG A 71 19.35 0.67 -15.32
N LEU A 72 18.17 0.47 -15.92
CA LEU A 72 17.35 1.56 -16.46
C LEU A 72 16.73 2.42 -15.37
N PHE A 73 16.39 1.85 -14.20
CA PHE A 73 15.87 2.59 -13.06
C PHE A 73 16.86 3.63 -12.53
N PHE A 74 18.15 3.36 -12.62
CA PHE A 74 19.23 4.26 -12.23
C PHE A 74 19.84 5.05 -13.41
N GLU A 75 19.23 5.01 -14.61
CA GLU A 75 19.78 5.62 -15.83
C GLU A 75 19.30 7.07 -16.01
N PRO A 76 20.12 8.09 -15.68
CA PRO A 76 19.67 9.48 -15.75
C PRO A 76 19.57 10.00 -17.19
N ARG A 77 20.25 9.37 -18.17
CA ARG A 77 20.22 9.79 -19.58
C ARG A 77 18.85 9.65 -20.23
N LEU A 78 17.91 8.91 -19.58
CA LEU A 78 16.50 8.87 -20.01
C LEU A 78 15.81 10.20 -19.84
N SER A 79 16.26 11.08 -18.93
CA SER A 79 15.68 12.41 -18.73
C SER A 79 16.19 13.45 -19.73
N ALA A 80 15.43 14.52 -19.92
CA ALA A 80 15.75 15.60 -20.87
C ALA A 80 17.11 16.26 -20.58
N ASN A 81 17.44 16.45 -19.30
CA ASN A 81 18.69 17.09 -18.86
C ASN A 81 19.81 16.08 -18.54
N GLY A 82 19.56 14.78 -18.64
CA GLY A 82 20.54 13.72 -18.32
C GLY A 82 20.90 13.60 -16.84
N ARG A 83 20.08 14.14 -15.90
CA ARG A 83 20.39 14.19 -14.46
C ARG A 83 19.34 13.53 -13.57
N VAL A 84 18.12 13.29 -14.08
CA VAL A 84 17.00 12.71 -13.32
C VAL A 84 16.81 11.27 -13.73
N ALA A 85 16.85 10.38 -12.77
CA ALA A 85 16.52 8.96 -12.94
C ALA A 85 15.29 8.62 -12.08
N CYS A 86 14.72 7.41 -12.21
CA CYS A 86 13.66 6.96 -11.29
C CYS A 86 14.15 6.99 -9.83
N ALA A 87 15.41 6.61 -9.60
CA ALA A 87 16.05 6.64 -8.28
C ALA A 87 16.22 8.05 -7.69
N THR A 88 16.03 9.12 -8.46
CA THR A 88 16.09 10.49 -7.95
C THR A 88 14.93 10.79 -7.00
N CYS A 89 13.73 10.29 -7.34
CA CYS A 89 12.54 10.41 -6.49
C CYS A 89 12.30 9.13 -5.66
N HIS A 90 12.71 7.98 -6.18
CA HIS A 90 12.55 6.69 -5.51
C HIS A 90 13.90 6.21 -4.95
N ASP A 91 14.39 6.89 -3.88
CA ASP A 91 15.66 6.60 -3.22
C ASP A 91 15.60 5.26 -2.47
N PRO A 92 16.42 4.26 -2.84
CA PRO A 92 16.47 2.98 -2.14
C PRO A 92 16.76 3.07 -0.64
N ALA A 93 17.55 4.07 -0.22
CA ALA A 93 17.87 4.28 1.20
C ALA A 93 16.69 4.81 2.02
N ARG A 94 15.61 5.25 1.37
CA ARG A 94 14.42 5.85 1.98
C ARG A 94 13.12 5.09 1.67
N GLY A 95 13.19 3.77 1.54
CA GLY A 95 11.98 3.00 1.17
C GLY A 95 11.45 3.29 -0.24
N PHE A 96 12.34 3.73 -1.14
CA PHE A 96 12.01 4.17 -2.50
C PHE A 96 11.07 5.37 -2.57
N GLN A 97 11.24 6.34 -1.68
CA GLN A 97 10.61 7.66 -1.73
C GLN A 97 11.69 8.75 -1.49
N ASP A 98 11.36 10.04 -1.68
CA ASP A 98 12.35 11.13 -1.63
C ASP A 98 12.41 11.90 -0.31
N GLY A 99 11.55 11.59 0.66
CA GLY A 99 11.45 12.28 1.95
C GLY A 99 10.86 13.69 1.86
N ARG A 100 10.22 14.05 0.75
CA ARG A 100 9.64 15.38 0.50
C ARG A 100 8.12 15.32 0.59
N ALA A 101 7.51 16.46 0.91
CA ALA A 101 6.05 16.58 0.88
C ALA A 101 5.51 16.33 -0.54
N THR A 102 6.15 16.91 -1.53
CA THR A 102 5.85 16.68 -2.96
C THR A 102 7.10 16.30 -3.71
N ALA A 103 6.95 15.41 -4.69
CA ALA A 103 8.04 14.94 -5.54
C ALA A 103 8.74 16.09 -6.27
N ARG A 104 10.06 15.96 -6.51
CA ARG A 104 10.82 16.90 -7.30
C ARG A 104 11.62 16.20 -8.39
N GLY A 105 11.13 16.36 -9.62
CA GLY A 105 11.85 15.98 -10.84
C GLY A 105 12.59 17.18 -11.45
N LEU A 106 12.31 17.49 -12.72
CA LEU A 106 12.76 18.72 -13.37
C LEU A 106 12.09 19.97 -12.75
N THR A 107 10.85 19.81 -12.29
CA THR A 107 10.09 20.81 -11.53
C THR A 107 9.51 20.19 -10.27
N ASP A 108 8.98 21.03 -9.38
CA ASP A 108 8.26 20.53 -8.21
C ASP A 108 6.89 19.96 -8.63
N GLY A 109 6.58 18.76 -8.14
CA GLY A 109 5.30 18.10 -8.32
C GLY A 109 4.26 18.58 -7.30
N VAL A 110 3.06 18.01 -7.38
CA VAL A 110 1.94 18.36 -6.50
C VAL A 110 1.57 17.23 -5.52
N ARG A 111 2.18 16.06 -5.69
CA ARG A 111 1.92 14.87 -4.89
C ARG A 111 3.19 14.30 -4.30
N ASN A 112 3.03 13.62 -3.18
CA ASN A 112 4.09 12.87 -2.52
C ASN A 112 4.57 11.69 -3.39
N THR A 113 5.86 11.36 -3.32
CA THR A 113 6.45 10.19 -3.99
C THR A 113 6.04 8.92 -3.23
N PRO A 114 5.25 8.00 -3.82
CA PRO A 114 4.91 6.74 -3.16
C PRO A 114 6.12 5.80 -3.09
N GLY A 115 6.26 5.06 -1.99
CA GLY A 115 7.23 3.97 -1.89
C GLY A 115 6.98 2.86 -2.92
N LEU A 116 8.03 2.12 -3.31
CA LEU A 116 7.92 1.06 -4.31
C LEU A 116 7.99 -0.36 -3.71
N PHE A 117 8.21 -0.52 -2.40
CA PHE A 117 8.12 -1.84 -1.82
C PHE A 117 6.73 -2.42 -2.02
N ASP A 118 6.69 -3.71 -2.32
CA ASP A 118 5.47 -4.49 -2.49
C ASP A 118 4.54 -3.99 -3.61
N VAL A 119 5.05 -3.14 -4.51
CA VAL A 119 4.28 -2.52 -5.61
C VAL A 119 3.60 -3.55 -6.52
N ARG A 120 4.17 -4.77 -6.65
CA ARG A 120 3.58 -5.88 -7.42
C ARG A 120 2.24 -6.37 -6.87
N GLN A 121 1.87 -6.00 -5.63
CA GLN A 121 0.59 -6.35 -5.02
C GLN A 121 -0.52 -5.36 -5.37
N GLN A 122 -0.18 -4.27 -6.06
CA GLN A 122 -1.13 -3.23 -6.40
C GLN A 122 -1.84 -3.53 -7.73
N ARG A 123 -3.11 -3.12 -7.79
CA ARG A 123 -3.93 -3.17 -9.01
C ARG A 123 -3.95 -1.83 -9.75
N TRP A 124 -3.95 -0.74 -8.97
CA TRP A 124 -3.98 0.63 -9.45
C TRP A 124 -2.71 1.36 -9.04
N PHE A 125 -2.12 2.13 -9.94
CA PHE A 125 -0.85 2.81 -9.71
C PHE A 125 -1.02 4.34 -9.77
N GLY A 126 -0.18 5.03 -9.00
CA GLY A 126 -0.34 6.45 -8.69
C GLY A 126 -1.39 6.68 -7.59
N TRP A 127 -1.37 7.84 -6.96
CA TRP A 127 -2.31 8.22 -5.91
C TRP A 127 -3.78 8.26 -6.39
N ASP A 128 -4.00 8.51 -7.67
CA ASP A 128 -5.32 8.59 -8.30
C ASP A 128 -5.68 7.37 -9.15
N GLY A 129 -4.80 6.36 -9.20
CA GLY A 129 -5.02 5.18 -10.02
C GLY A 129 -5.10 5.49 -11.52
N GLY A 130 -4.34 6.47 -11.98
CA GLY A 130 -4.26 6.84 -13.41
C GLY A 130 -3.60 5.78 -14.30
N HIS A 131 -3.12 4.68 -13.72
CA HIS A 131 -2.55 3.53 -14.42
C HIS A 131 -3.09 2.22 -13.83
N ASP A 132 -3.33 1.24 -14.68
CA ASP A 132 -3.87 -0.09 -14.37
C ASP A 132 -2.81 -1.20 -14.46
N ASN A 133 -1.57 -0.84 -14.76
CA ASN A 133 -0.45 -1.75 -14.85
C ASN A 133 0.87 -1.05 -14.47
N LEU A 134 1.82 -1.82 -13.96
CA LEU A 134 3.07 -1.29 -13.42
C LEU A 134 3.98 -0.73 -14.51
N TRP A 135 4.00 -1.34 -15.71
CA TRP A 135 4.86 -0.85 -16.78
C TRP A 135 4.35 0.48 -17.36
N SER A 136 3.05 0.71 -17.47
CA SER A 136 2.50 2.02 -17.84
C SER A 136 2.82 3.08 -16.79
N ALA A 137 2.71 2.73 -15.51
CA ALA A 137 3.10 3.60 -14.42
C ALA A 137 4.60 3.95 -14.46
N SER A 138 5.47 2.97 -14.84
CA SER A 138 6.92 3.18 -15.00
C SER A 138 7.28 4.01 -16.23
N LEU A 139 6.44 3.97 -17.28
CA LEU A 139 6.64 4.72 -18.51
C LEU A 139 6.31 6.21 -18.33
N ARG A 140 5.26 6.53 -17.58
CA ARG A 140 4.76 7.88 -17.42
C ARG A 140 5.84 8.89 -16.97
N PRO A 141 6.63 8.63 -15.90
CA PRO A 141 7.66 9.57 -15.44
C PRO A 141 8.69 9.92 -16.51
N ILE A 142 9.02 8.98 -17.40
CA ILE A 142 9.98 9.21 -18.49
C ILE A 142 9.46 10.31 -19.44
N LEU A 143 8.15 10.34 -19.71
CA LEU A 143 7.53 11.28 -20.64
C LEU A 143 7.05 12.57 -19.98
N ASP A 144 6.78 12.56 -18.67
CA ASP A 144 6.24 13.72 -17.95
C ASP A 144 7.25 14.86 -17.92
N GLN A 145 6.83 16.04 -18.43
CA GLN A 145 7.70 17.21 -18.60
C GLN A 145 8.19 17.80 -17.27
N GLY A 146 7.44 17.61 -16.19
CA GLY A 146 7.83 18.04 -14.84
C GLY A 146 8.72 17.03 -14.12
N GLU A 147 8.68 15.75 -14.52
CA GLU A 147 9.45 14.68 -13.86
C GLU A 147 10.77 14.44 -14.59
N MET A 148 10.78 13.70 -15.71
CA MET A 148 12.01 13.40 -16.47
C MET A 148 12.08 14.14 -17.81
N GLY A 149 10.97 14.56 -18.38
CA GLY A 149 10.91 15.34 -19.62
C GLY A 149 11.49 14.64 -20.86
N GLY A 150 11.64 13.31 -20.78
CA GLY A 150 12.22 12.52 -21.86
C GLY A 150 11.24 12.28 -23.01
N SER A 151 11.63 11.37 -23.90
CA SER A 151 10.82 10.99 -25.05
C SER A 151 11.12 9.56 -25.50
N ALA A 152 10.26 9.00 -26.35
CA ALA A 152 10.50 7.70 -26.96
C ALA A 152 11.82 7.70 -27.78
N GLY A 153 12.08 8.76 -28.57
CA GLY A 153 13.31 8.89 -29.34
C GLY A 153 14.55 8.98 -28.46
N ARG A 154 14.53 9.73 -27.35
CA ARG A 154 15.63 9.76 -26.39
C ARG A 154 15.86 8.40 -25.78
N THR A 155 14.82 7.71 -25.33
CA THR A 155 14.91 6.35 -24.75
C THR A 155 15.57 5.39 -25.75
N ALA A 156 15.13 5.41 -27.01
CA ALA A 156 15.71 4.60 -28.05
C ALA A 156 17.18 4.96 -28.33
N HIS A 157 17.52 6.24 -28.36
CA HIS A 157 18.90 6.71 -28.52
C HIS A 157 19.82 6.21 -27.40
N VAL A 158 19.40 6.35 -26.13
CA VAL A 158 20.18 5.85 -24.97
C VAL A 158 20.38 4.34 -25.04
N LEU A 159 19.33 3.61 -25.39
CA LEU A 159 19.38 2.14 -25.47
C LEU A 159 20.30 1.67 -26.59
N ARG A 160 20.22 2.26 -27.79
CA ARG A 160 21.03 1.92 -28.96
C ARG A 160 22.50 2.39 -28.81
N GLY A 161 22.69 3.55 -28.19
CA GLY A 161 24.02 4.17 -28.01
C GLY A 161 24.88 3.55 -26.93
N SER A 162 24.34 2.59 -26.16
CA SER A 162 25.07 1.88 -25.11
C SER A 162 25.20 0.40 -25.44
N ALA A 163 26.42 -0.07 -25.78
CA ALA A 163 26.67 -1.49 -26.06
C ALA A 163 26.19 -2.40 -24.90
N ALA A 164 26.37 -1.98 -23.63
CA ALA A 164 25.94 -2.72 -22.47
C ALA A 164 24.39 -2.78 -22.39
N LEU A 165 23.68 -1.66 -22.55
CA LEU A 165 22.22 -1.66 -22.52
C LEU A 165 21.62 -2.43 -23.70
N ALA A 166 22.18 -2.27 -24.90
CA ALA A 166 21.73 -3.03 -26.08
C ALA A 166 21.94 -4.53 -25.91
N CYS A 167 23.05 -4.96 -25.27
CA CYS A 167 23.28 -6.35 -24.92
C CYS A 167 22.24 -6.87 -23.93
N HIS A 168 22.01 -6.18 -22.81
CA HIS A 168 21.00 -6.57 -21.82
C HIS A 168 19.58 -6.58 -22.41
N TYR A 169 19.27 -5.63 -23.30
CA TYR A 169 17.99 -5.63 -24.01
C TYR A 169 17.84 -6.90 -24.88
N ARG A 170 18.88 -7.30 -25.60
CA ARG A 170 18.85 -8.53 -26.42
C ARG A 170 18.63 -9.76 -25.55
N GLN A 171 19.23 -9.83 -24.38
CA GLN A 171 19.02 -10.93 -23.43
C GLN A 171 17.57 -10.96 -22.88
N ALA A 172 17.00 -9.79 -22.61
CA ALA A 172 15.66 -9.67 -22.07
C ALA A 172 14.55 -9.96 -23.12
N PHE A 173 14.73 -9.49 -24.36
CA PHE A 173 13.70 -9.50 -25.40
C PHE A 173 14.00 -10.41 -26.60
N GLY A 174 15.13 -11.11 -26.62
CA GLY A 174 15.53 -12.05 -27.65
C GLY A 174 15.99 -11.41 -28.99
N LYS A 175 16.01 -10.06 -29.08
CA LYS A 175 16.36 -9.33 -30.32
C LYS A 175 17.06 -8.01 -30.00
N ALA A 176 17.85 -7.51 -30.97
CA ALA A 176 18.48 -6.20 -30.85
C ALA A 176 17.45 -5.06 -30.75
N PRO A 177 17.81 -3.87 -30.19
CA PRO A 177 16.89 -2.74 -30.04
C PRO A 177 16.69 -1.98 -31.37
N THR A 178 16.14 -2.66 -32.38
CA THR A 178 15.89 -2.15 -33.75
C THR A 178 14.43 -1.77 -34.00
N ALA A 179 13.51 -2.08 -33.05
CA ALA A 179 12.10 -1.73 -33.15
C ALA A 179 11.88 -0.20 -33.17
N GLY A 180 10.68 0.23 -33.46
CA GLY A 180 10.28 1.64 -33.39
C GLY A 180 10.48 2.26 -32.00
N ASP A 181 10.69 3.55 -31.92
CA ASP A 181 11.04 4.23 -30.68
C ASP A 181 9.97 4.05 -29.59
N SER A 182 8.67 4.04 -29.95
CA SER A 182 7.58 3.78 -29.03
C SER A 182 7.61 2.35 -28.47
N ASP A 183 7.91 1.37 -29.29
CA ASP A 183 8.04 -0.04 -28.87
C ASP A 183 9.23 -0.21 -27.91
N LEU A 184 10.34 0.48 -28.18
CA LEU A 184 11.51 0.46 -27.31
C LEU A 184 11.20 1.11 -25.96
N LEU A 185 10.48 2.23 -25.95
CA LEU A 185 10.04 2.88 -24.71
C LEU A 185 9.18 1.94 -23.87
N VAL A 186 8.20 1.27 -24.47
CA VAL A 186 7.33 0.30 -23.77
C VAL A 186 8.15 -0.89 -23.26
N ASN A 187 9.09 -1.43 -24.04
CA ASN A 187 9.95 -2.51 -23.58
C ASN A 187 10.87 -2.08 -22.42
N VAL A 188 11.40 -0.85 -22.46
CA VAL A 188 12.15 -0.26 -21.34
C VAL A 188 11.27 -0.21 -20.08
N ALA A 189 10.04 0.30 -20.20
CA ALA A 189 9.11 0.36 -19.08
C ALA A 189 8.74 -1.03 -18.54
N LYS A 190 8.52 -2.01 -19.41
CA LYS A 190 8.27 -3.42 -19.03
C LYS A 190 9.46 -4.03 -18.28
N ALA A 191 10.68 -3.73 -18.69
CA ALA A 191 11.87 -4.18 -17.96
C ALA A 191 12.00 -3.49 -16.59
N ILE A 192 11.75 -2.18 -16.49
CA ILE A 192 11.74 -1.45 -15.21
C ILE A 192 10.69 -2.05 -14.27
N ALA A 193 9.47 -2.31 -14.76
CA ALA A 193 8.41 -2.96 -14.00
C ALA A 193 8.84 -4.34 -13.49
N SER A 194 9.48 -5.17 -14.34
CA SER A 194 9.97 -6.50 -13.93
C SER A 194 10.98 -6.43 -12.78
N TRP A 195 11.81 -5.38 -12.72
CA TRP A 195 12.69 -5.18 -11.58
C TRP A 195 11.91 -4.69 -10.34
N GLN A 196 10.98 -3.75 -10.50
CA GLN A 196 10.15 -3.26 -9.39
C GLN A 196 9.32 -4.39 -8.74
N GLU A 197 8.90 -5.41 -9.50
CA GLU A 197 8.23 -6.61 -8.99
C GLU A 197 9.09 -7.39 -7.98
N THR A 198 10.39 -7.20 -7.98
CA THR A 198 11.32 -7.86 -7.04
C THR A 198 11.47 -7.12 -5.70
N LEU A 199 10.92 -5.90 -5.59
CA LEU A 199 11.02 -5.08 -4.39
C LEU A 199 10.01 -5.55 -3.34
N LEU A 200 10.45 -6.42 -2.45
CA LEU A 200 9.62 -6.98 -1.37
C LEU A 200 10.16 -6.56 -0.02
N SER A 201 9.26 -6.17 0.86
CA SER A 201 9.59 -5.96 2.26
C SER A 201 9.70 -7.31 2.99
N PRO A 202 10.67 -7.46 3.90
CA PRO A 202 10.73 -8.62 4.78
C PRO A 202 9.55 -8.62 5.76
N PRO A 203 9.27 -9.76 6.44
CA PRO A 203 8.26 -9.81 7.49
C PRO A 203 8.52 -8.74 8.57
N ALA A 204 7.47 -8.07 9.00
CA ALA A 204 7.48 -7.07 10.06
C ALA A 204 7.18 -7.70 11.44
N PRO A 205 7.39 -7.00 12.55
CA PRO A 205 7.03 -7.49 13.89
C PRO A 205 5.59 -7.98 14.01
N PHE A 206 4.64 -7.32 13.34
CA PHE A 206 3.26 -7.78 13.26
C PHE A 206 3.12 -9.15 12.60
N ASP A 207 3.86 -9.44 11.53
CA ASP A 207 3.78 -10.73 10.84
C ASP A 207 4.24 -11.87 11.77
N HIS A 208 5.33 -11.66 12.50
CA HIS A 208 5.81 -12.63 13.49
C HIS A 208 4.80 -12.85 14.61
N PHE A 209 4.13 -11.79 15.08
CA PHE A 209 3.07 -11.89 16.08
C PHE A 209 1.88 -12.68 15.56
N ARG A 210 1.36 -12.35 14.37
CA ARG A 210 0.27 -13.08 13.72
C ARG A 210 0.59 -14.56 13.58
N ASP A 211 1.77 -14.89 13.05
CA ASP A 211 2.20 -16.28 12.84
C ASP A 211 2.38 -17.04 14.17
N ALA A 212 2.80 -16.35 15.23
CA ALA A 212 2.87 -16.93 16.58
C ALA A 212 1.48 -17.29 17.11
N LEU A 213 0.49 -16.41 16.89
CA LEU A 213 -0.90 -16.68 17.26
C LEU A 213 -1.46 -17.91 16.52
N GLU A 214 -1.23 -18.01 15.21
CA GLU A 214 -1.67 -19.15 14.40
C GLU A 214 -1.05 -20.47 14.88
N ARG A 215 0.24 -20.45 15.23
CA ARG A 215 0.93 -21.62 15.78
C ARG A 215 0.64 -21.88 17.27
N LYS A 216 -0.13 -21.00 17.92
CA LYS A 216 -0.41 -21.05 19.37
C LYS A 216 0.88 -20.95 20.20
N ASP A 217 1.89 -20.27 19.70
CA ASP A 217 3.15 -20.01 20.39
C ASP A 217 2.97 -18.82 21.34
N VAL A 218 2.60 -19.11 22.58
CA VAL A 218 2.29 -18.11 23.60
C VAL A 218 3.51 -17.25 23.93
N ALA A 219 4.71 -17.84 23.96
CA ALA A 219 5.94 -17.12 24.29
C ALA A 219 6.32 -16.11 23.19
N ALA A 220 6.27 -16.54 21.93
CA ALA A 220 6.54 -15.66 20.80
C ALA A 220 5.46 -14.55 20.67
N ALA A 221 4.19 -14.89 20.88
CA ALA A 221 3.11 -13.89 20.88
C ALA A 221 3.25 -12.87 22.01
N ALA A 222 3.72 -13.29 23.20
CA ALA A 222 3.94 -12.39 24.33
C ALA A 222 5.08 -11.39 24.10
N ALA A 223 6.03 -11.68 23.21
CA ALA A 223 7.13 -10.78 22.86
C ALA A 223 6.66 -9.55 22.07
N TYR A 224 5.46 -9.58 21.46
CA TYR A 224 4.92 -8.44 20.72
C TYR A 224 4.49 -7.33 21.69
N PRO A 225 4.85 -6.04 21.42
CA PRO A 225 4.64 -4.96 22.38
C PRO A 225 3.18 -4.78 22.80
N ALA A 226 2.94 -4.59 24.11
CA ALA A 226 1.60 -4.39 24.65
C ALA A 226 0.89 -3.17 24.04
N ALA A 227 1.62 -2.05 23.83
CA ALA A 227 1.09 -0.86 23.15
C ALA A 227 0.61 -1.21 21.73
N ALA A 228 1.40 -1.94 20.95
CA ALA A 228 1.01 -2.36 19.61
C ALA A 228 -0.21 -3.31 19.62
N ARG A 229 -0.35 -4.18 20.63
CA ARG A 229 -1.56 -5.02 20.80
C ARG A 229 -2.81 -4.18 21.07
N ARG A 230 -2.72 -3.16 21.93
CA ARG A 230 -3.85 -2.23 22.18
C ARG A 230 -4.17 -1.40 20.93
N GLY A 231 -3.14 -0.91 20.22
CA GLY A 231 -3.32 -0.21 18.95
C GLY A 231 -3.98 -1.08 17.87
N LEU A 232 -3.61 -2.37 17.77
CA LEU A 232 -4.25 -3.34 16.88
C LEU A 232 -5.73 -3.53 17.21
N LYS A 233 -6.11 -3.56 18.49
CA LYS A 233 -7.54 -3.62 18.88
C LYS A 233 -8.31 -2.38 18.43
N ILE A 234 -7.72 -1.18 18.53
CA ILE A 234 -8.32 0.04 18.00
C ILE A 234 -8.47 -0.07 16.49
N PHE A 235 -7.42 -0.47 15.78
CA PHE A 235 -7.38 -0.62 14.33
C PHE A 235 -8.46 -1.60 13.81
N LEU A 236 -8.59 -2.75 14.44
CA LEU A 236 -9.60 -3.76 14.10
C LEU A 236 -11.00 -3.41 14.59
N GLY A 237 -11.12 -2.73 15.72
CA GLY A 237 -12.38 -2.44 16.41
C GLY A 237 -12.95 -1.07 16.04
N ARG A 238 -13.08 -0.20 17.06
CA ARG A 238 -13.76 1.09 16.93
C ARG A 238 -13.13 2.08 15.95
N GLY A 239 -11.83 1.91 15.65
CA GLY A 239 -11.13 2.73 14.65
C GLY A 239 -11.55 2.42 13.23
N GLN A 240 -12.13 1.24 12.97
CA GLN A 240 -12.61 0.77 11.66
C GLN A 240 -11.56 0.84 10.53
N CYS A 241 -10.28 1.01 10.86
CA CYS A 241 -9.19 1.17 9.89
C CYS A 241 -9.08 -0.05 8.95
N ALA A 242 -9.29 -1.26 9.49
CA ALA A 242 -9.24 -2.51 8.73
C ALA A 242 -10.36 -2.64 7.68
N THR A 243 -11.33 -1.74 7.62
CA THR A 243 -12.34 -1.71 6.54
C THR A 243 -11.70 -1.37 5.19
N CYS A 244 -10.79 -0.40 5.19
CA CYS A 244 -10.05 0.01 4.00
C CYS A 244 -8.64 -0.61 3.97
N HIS A 245 -7.99 -0.71 5.13
CA HIS A 245 -6.64 -1.28 5.27
C HIS A 245 -6.70 -2.77 5.62
N ALA A 246 -7.33 -3.56 4.74
CA ALA A 246 -7.52 -5.00 4.89
C ALA A 246 -6.42 -5.83 4.23
N GLY A 247 -6.38 -7.13 4.56
CA GLY A 247 -5.52 -8.11 3.94
C GLY A 247 -4.03 -7.97 4.22
N PRO A 248 -3.19 -8.83 3.65
CA PRO A 248 -1.77 -8.92 3.99
C PRO A 248 -0.96 -7.66 3.68
N ASN A 249 -1.40 -6.85 2.72
CA ASN A 249 -0.75 -5.60 2.35
C ASN A 249 -1.37 -4.37 3.06
N PHE A 250 -2.30 -4.55 3.99
CA PHE A 250 -3.00 -3.48 4.69
C PHE A 250 -3.57 -2.42 3.74
N THR A 251 -4.24 -2.87 2.69
CA THR A 251 -4.98 -2.05 1.73
C THR A 251 -5.98 -2.92 0.97
N ASN A 252 -7.17 -2.39 0.72
CA ASN A 252 -8.13 -3.01 -0.20
C ASN A 252 -7.84 -2.64 -1.67
N GLY A 253 -6.85 -1.75 -1.92
CA GLY A 253 -6.47 -1.30 -3.26
C GLY A 253 -7.49 -0.36 -3.93
N GLU A 254 -8.52 0.06 -3.21
CA GLU A 254 -9.58 0.96 -3.69
C GLU A 254 -9.27 2.43 -3.35
N PHE A 255 -10.25 3.30 -3.47
CA PHE A 255 -10.12 4.74 -3.31
C PHE A 255 -11.09 5.24 -2.25
N GLY A 256 -10.73 6.33 -1.59
CA GLY A 256 -11.58 6.98 -0.60
C GLY A 256 -11.20 8.44 -0.40
N ASP A 257 -12.19 9.23 -0.03
CA ASP A 257 -11.99 10.58 0.49
C ASP A 257 -11.82 10.50 2.01
N ILE A 258 -10.73 11.06 2.48
CA ILE A 258 -10.36 11.08 3.90
C ILE A 258 -10.27 12.50 4.46
N GLY A 259 -10.83 13.50 3.77
CA GLY A 259 -10.85 14.89 4.21
C GLY A 259 -9.50 15.61 4.16
N VAL A 260 -8.48 15.03 3.50
CA VAL A 260 -7.20 15.72 3.28
C VAL A 260 -7.38 16.75 2.17
N PRO A 261 -6.98 18.02 2.39
CA PRO A 261 -7.16 19.06 1.38
C PRO A 261 -6.51 18.71 0.04
N PHE A 262 -7.27 18.87 -1.03
CA PHE A 262 -6.85 18.61 -2.41
C PHE A 262 -6.55 19.90 -3.21
N PHE A 263 -6.38 21.02 -2.53
CA PHE A 263 -5.99 22.28 -3.16
C PHE A 263 -4.50 22.29 -3.50
N ILE A 264 -4.20 22.70 -4.73
CA ILE A 264 -2.84 22.86 -5.26
C ILE A 264 -2.49 24.36 -5.26
N LYS A 265 -1.37 24.73 -4.66
CA LYS A 265 -0.87 26.12 -4.67
C LYS A 265 -0.13 26.40 -5.98
N PRO A 266 -0.18 27.64 -6.55
CA PRO A 266 -0.90 28.84 -6.07
C PRO A 266 -2.40 28.84 -6.37
N ALA A 267 -2.88 28.08 -7.36
CA ALA A 267 -4.29 27.95 -7.69
C ALA A 267 -4.51 26.66 -8.47
N GLY A 268 -5.42 25.81 -7.99
CA GLY A 268 -5.77 24.56 -8.64
C GLY A 268 -6.42 23.59 -7.67
N VAL A 269 -6.98 22.55 -8.23
CA VAL A 269 -7.62 21.47 -7.49
C VAL A 269 -7.12 20.15 -8.05
N ASP A 270 -6.74 19.24 -7.17
CA ASP A 270 -6.45 17.86 -7.55
C ASP A 270 -7.75 17.05 -7.61
N PRO A 271 -8.20 16.65 -8.80
CA PRO A 271 -9.46 15.91 -8.93
C PRO A 271 -9.38 14.46 -8.41
N GLY A 272 -8.23 14.02 -7.91
CA GLY A 272 -8.02 12.69 -7.38
C GLY A 272 -8.43 11.60 -8.37
N ARG A 273 -9.17 10.61 -7.90
CA ARG A 273 -9.62 9.43 -8.66
C ARG A 273 -10.42 9.81 -9.92
N GLN A 274 -11.24 10.84 -9.87
CA GLN A 274 -12.00 11.27 -11.05
C GLN A 274 -11.08 11.65 -12.21
N GLY A 275 -10.05 12.45 -11.93
CA GLY A 275 -9.03 12.81 -12.91
C GLY A 275 -8.18 11.60 -13.31
N GLY A 276 -7.87 10.71 -12.37
CA GLY A 276 -7.15 9.47 -12.62
C GLY A 276 -7.86 8.57 -13.62
N ILE A 277 -9.17 8.36 -13.46
CA ILE A 277 -9.96 7.54 -14.40
C ILE A 277 -9.96 8.15 -15.81
N LYS A 278 -10.13 9.48 -15.92
CA LYS A 278 -10.09 10.16 -17.22
C LYS A 278 -8.74 9.95 -17.91
N ARG A 279 -7.63 10.11 -17.19
CA ARG A 279 -6.28 9.84 -17.72
C ARG A 279 -6.08 8.37 -18.08
N LEU A 280 -6.51 7.44 -17.24
CA LEU A 280 -6.43 6.01 -17.49
C LEU A 280 -7.12 5.62 -18.80
N LEU A 281 -8.34 6.09 -19.01
CA LEU A 281 -9.13 5.76 -20.22
C LEU A 281 -8.54 6.40 -21.49
N ALA A 282 -7.89 7.57 -21.36
CA ALA A 282 -7.21 8.25 -22.47
C ALA A 282 -5.78 7.70 -22.73
N ASN A 283 -5.25 6.86 -21.83
CA ASN A 283 -3.89 6.37 -21.93
C ASN A 283 -3.77 5.23 -22.95
N PRO A 284 -2.97 5.36 -24.03
CA PRO A 284 -2.80 4.29 -25.03
C PRO A 284 -2.03 3.08 -24.49
N TRP A 285 -1.41 3.21 -23.32
CA TRP A 285 -0.65 2.15 -22.64
C TRP A 285 -1.42 1.50 -21.48
N ASN A 286 -2.74 1.66 -21.42
CA ASN A 286 -3.57 0.93 -20.48
C ASN A 286 -3.77 -0.53 -20.94
N LEU A 287 -4.35 -1.37 -20.11
CA LEU A 287 -4.57 -2.79 -20.40
C LEU A 287 -5.56 -3.06 -21.56
N LEU A 288 -6.30 -2.05 -22.04
CA LEU A 288 -7.13 -2.15 -23.23
C LEU A 288 -6.35 -1.86 -24.54
N GLY A 289 -5.13 -1.31 -24.40
CA GLY A 289 -4.29 -0.92 -25.53
C GLY A 289 -3.51 -2.07 -26.16
N ALA A 290 -2.89 -1.80 -27.31
CA ALA A 290 -2.17 -2.79 -28.13
C ALA A 290 -0.91 -3.37 -27.47
N TYR A 291 -0.41 -2.76 -26.39
CA TYR A 291 0.79 -3.20 -25.70
C TYR A 291 0.56 -4.16 -24.54
N ASN A 292 -0.71 -4.50 -24.24
CA ASN A 292 -1.04 -5.55 -23.28
C ASN A 292 -0.64 -6.91 -23.86
N ASP A 293 0.26 -7.63 -23.17
CA ASP A 293 0.72 -8.95 -23.65
C ASP A 293 -0.27 -10.09 -23.30
N ASP A 294 -1.31 -9.84 -22.49
CA ASP A 294 -2.35 -10.80 -22.20
C ASP A 294 -3.33 -10.94 -23.39
N ALA A 295 -3.04 -11.91 -24.25
CA ALA A 295 -3.88 -12.20 -25.42
C ALA A 295 -5.32 -12.63 -25.05
N THR A 296 -5.56 -13.07 -23.81
CA THR A 296 -6.89 -13.47 -23.32
C THR A 296 -7.74 -12.28 -22.89
N GLY A 297 -7.10 -11.14 -22.58
CA GLY A 297 -7.74 -9.95 -22.02
C GLY A 297 -8.31 -10.18 -20.62
N GLY A 298 -7.91 -11.24 -19.92
CA GLY A 298 -8.39 -11.57 -18.58
C GLY A 298 -8.09 -10.48 -17.55
N ASN A 299 -7.01 -9.72 -17.76
CA ASN A 299 -6.58 -8.62 -16.89
C ASN A 299 -7.28 -7.28 -17.17
N THR A 300 -8.15 -7.17 -18.16
CA THR A 300 -8.74 -5.91 -18.64
C THR A 300 -10.00 -5.47 -17.90
N THR A 301 -10.65 -6.36 -17.16
CA THR A 301 -11.99 -6.17 -16.59
C THR A 301 -12.12 -4.88 -15.78
N GLY A 302 -11.14 -4.57 -14.93
CA GLY A 302 -11.16 -3.35 -14.11
C GLY A 302 -11.20 -2.08 -14.95
N THR A 303 -10.37 -2.00 -15.98
CA THR A 303 -10.26 -0.83 -16.85
C THR A 303 -11.46 -0.71 -17.79
N LYS A 304 -11.97 -1.83 -18.28
CA LYS A 304 -13.12 -1.86 -19.19
C LYS A 304 -14.39 -1.26 -18.56
N PHE A 305 -14.61 -1.47 -17.28
CA PHE A 305 -15.84 -1.08 -16.61
C PHE A 305 -15.74 0.16 -15.73
N VAL A 306 -14.53 0.66 -15.48
CA VAL A 306 -14.37 1.90 -14.67
C VAL A 306 -14.95 3.11 -15.41
N ARG A 307 -15.63 3.97 -14.66
CA ARG A 307 -16.21 5.24 -15.17
C ARG A 307 -15.92 6.34 -14.15
N PRO A 308 -15.66 7.59 -14.61
CA PRO A 308 -15.52 8.72 -13.70
C PRO A 308 -16.91 9.14 -13.18
N GLU A 309 -17.07 9.07 -11.87
CA GLU A 309 -18.28 9.51 -11.17
C GLU A 309 -18.00 10.80 -10.38
N HIS A 310 -19.04 11.54 -10.00
CA HIS A 310 -18.88 12.76 -9.21
C HIS A 310 -18.25 12.46 -7.84
N ARG A 311 -18.67 11.38 -7.18
CA ARG A 311 -18.12 10.95 -5.88
C ARG A 311 -16.62 10.67 -5.91
N ASN A 312 -16.03 10.36 -7.07
CA ASN A 312 -14.59 10.10 -7.19
C ASN A 312 -13.72 11.37 -7.11
N PHE A 313 -14.33 12.55 -7.06
CA PHE A 313 -13.61 13.80 -6.93
C PHE A 313 -13.00 13.92 -5.53
N GLY A 314 -11.69 14.14 -5.45
CA GLY A 314 -10.98 14.21 -4.17
C GLY A 314 -10.70 12.86 -3.50
N GLU A 315 -11.13 11.72 -4.09
CA GLU A 315 -10.71 10.40 -3.64
C GLU A 315 -9.27 10.10 -4.06
N PHE A 316 -8.53 9.47 -3.16
CA PHE A 316 -7.19 8.95 -3.43
C PHE A 316 -7.09 7.48 -3.05
N LYS A 317 -6.12 6.79 -3.66
CA LYS A 317 -5.90 5.36 -3.41
C LYS A 317 -5.59 5.12 -1.94
N VAL A 318 -6.23 4.11 -1.36
CA VAL A 318 -5.89 3.55 -0.05
C VAL A 318 -4.49 2.93 -0.14
N PRO A 319 -3.46 3.53 0.46
CA PRO A 319 -2.10 3.01 0.36
C PRO A 319 -1.91 1.78 1.26
N THR A 320 -0.86 1.00 0.97
CA THR A 320 -0.36 0.03 1.94
C THR A 320 0.08 0.73 3.23
N LEU A 321 -0.10 0.07 4.38
CA LEU A 321 0.48 0.52 5.64
C LEU A 321 1.80 -0.18 5.98
N ARG A 322 2.34 -0.99 5.08
CA ARG A 322 3.66 -1.57 5.27
C ARG A 322 4.74 -0.52 5.07
N ASN A 323 5.80 -0.64 5.86
CA ASN A 323 6.99 0.24 5.77
C ASN A 323 6.74 1.72 6.10
N LEU A 324 5.69 2.04 6.87
CA LEU A 324 5.32 3.43 7.18
C LEU A 324 6.44 4.23 7.83
N THR A 325 7.29 3.61 8.66
CA THR A 325 8.42 4.30 9.32
C THR A 325 9.45 4.86 8.32
N LEU A 326 9.41 4.42 7.08
CA LEU A 326 10.35 4.82 6.02
C LEU A 326 9.75 5.84 5.04
N THR A 327 8.42 6.06 5.08
CA THR A 327 7.72 6.76 4.00
C THR A 327 7.10 8.09 4.42
N ALA A 328 7.59 8.70 5.51
CA ALA A 328 7.24 10.07 5.87
C ALA A 328 7.77 11.08 4.83
N PRO A 329 7.07 12.23 4.60
CA PRO A 329 5.77 12.60 5.15
C PRO A 329 4.59 11.89 4.48
N TYR A 330 3.43 11.93 5.12
CA TYR A 330 2.26 11.11 4.77
C TYR A 330 1.19 11.88 3.98
N MET A 331 0.22 11.13 3.48
CA MET A 331 -0.88 11.52 2.60
C MET A 331 -0.42 11.77 1.15
N HIS A 332 -1.39 11.87 0.25
CA HIS A 332 -1.12 12.05 -1.19
C HIS A 332 -0.32 13.32 -1.52
N ASN A 333 -0.41 14.32 -0.65
CA ASN A 333 0.26 15.62 -0.78
C ASN A 333 1.37 15.85 0.27
N GLY A 334 1.72 14.83 1.06
CA GLY A 334 2.77 14.91 2.07
C GLY A 334 2.48 15.92 3.19
N SER A 335 1.21 16.24 3.46
CA SER A 335 0.84 17.31 4.40
C SER A 335 1.02 16.96 5.86
N LEU A 336 1.14 15.69 6.21
CA LEU A 336 1.29 15.22 7.58
C LEU A 336 2.70 14.65 7.81
N ALA A 337 3.42 15.24 8.78
CA ALA A 337 4.83 14.94 8.98
C ALA A 337 5.07 13.61 9.72
N THR A 338 4.18 13.25 10.66
CA THR A 338 4.37 12.10 11.55
C THR A 338 3.17 11.16 11.56
N LEU A 339 3.36 9.90 11.97
CA LEU A 339 2.25 8.95 12.19
C LEU A 339 1.29 9.43 13.28
N ARG A 340 1.79 10.18 14.28
CA ARG A 340 0.94 10.80 15.28
C ARG A 340 -0.03 11.82 14.64
N ASP A 341 0.46 12.63 13.71
CA ASP A 341 -0.39 13.59 12.99
C ASP A 341 -1.41 12.87 12.13
N VAL A 342 -1.04 11.74 11.50
CA VAL A 342 -1.98 10.89 10.74
C VAL A 342 -3.08 10.35 11.64
N VAL A 343 -2.74 9.77 12.79
CA VAL A 343 -3.75 9.23 13.72
C VAL A 343 -4.62 10.36 14.28
N ARG A 344 -4.02 11.52 14.58
CA ARG A 344 -4.78 12.70 15.03
C ARG A 344 -5.75 13.20 13.97
N HIS A 345 -5.36 13.20 12.69
CA HIS A 345 -6.26 13.57 11.60
C HIS A 345 -7.55 12.74 11.61
N TYR A 346 -7.46 11.41 11.83
CA TYR A 346 -8.65 10.56 11.96
C TYR A 346 -9.36 10.71 13.31
N SER A 347 -8.62 11.03 14.37
CA SER A 347 -9.21 11.30 15.70
C SER A 347 -10.12 12.52 15.68
N ASP A 348 -9.66 13.59 15.05
CA ASP A 348 -10.26 14.91 15.04
C ASP A 348 -10.93 15.22 13.67
N LEU A 349 -11.30 14.19 12.92
CA LEU A 349 -11.77 14.31 11.55
C LEU A 349 -12.87 15.37 11.41
N ASP A 350 -12.65 16.33 10.51
CA ASP A 350 -13.64 17.32 10.10
C ASP A 350 -14.52 16.72 9.00
N GLU A 351 -15.72 16.28 9.38
CA GLU A 351 -16.68 15.65 8.45
C GLU A 351 -17.16 16.59 7.35
N ASP A 352 -17.11 17.92 7.57
CA ASP A 352 -17.51 18.91 6.55
C ASP A 352 -16.53 18.97 5.37
N ARG A 353 -15.31 18.41 5.54
CA ARG A 353 -14.32 18.28 4.46
C ARG A 353 -14.51 17.07 3.58
N LEU A 354 -15.34 16.11 4.00
CA LEU A 354 -15.62 14.93 3.19
C LEU A 354 -16.59 15.31 2.06
N HIS A 355 -16.37 14.69 0.89
CA HIS A 355 -17.21 14.93 -0.27
C HIS A 355 -18.67 14.53 0.02
N ALA A 356 -19.62 15.40 -0.35
CA ALA A 356 -21.03 15.21 -0.02
C ALA A 356 -21.63 13.90 -0.58
N ASP A 357 -21.18 13.48 -1.76
CA ASP A 357 -21.62 12.25 -2.44
C ASP A 357 -20.71 11.04 -2.13
N GLY A 358 -19.67 11.24 -1.31
CA GLY A 358 -18.76 10.15 -0.89
C GLY A 358 -19.40 9.21 0.11
N GLU A 359 -18.84 8.02 0.26
CA GLU A 359 -19.24 7.07 1.30
C GLU A 359 -18.80 7.61 2.67
N ARG A 360 -19.77 7.92 3.55
CA ARG A 360 -19.51 8.44 4.90
C ARG A 360 -19.17 7.31 5.88
N ILE A 361 -18.09 6.58 5.61
CA ILE A 361 -17.60 5.50 6.48
C ILE A 361 -16.84 6.10 7.68
N LEU A 362 -16.09 7.17 7.43
CA LEU A 362 -15.26 7.80 8.45
C LEU A 362 -16.08 8.66 9.41
N ARG A 363 -15.68 8.61 10.69
CA ARG A 363 -16.21 9.41 11.79
C ARG A 363 -15.06 9.84 12.69
N PRO A 364 -15.16 10.98 13.39
CA PRO A 364 -14.16 11.34 14.40
C PRO A 364 -14.02 10.24 15.44
N LEU A 365 -12.79 9.77 15.67
CA LEU A 365 -12.54 8.68 16.62
C LEU A 365 -12.43 9.17 18.06
N ASN A 366 -12.14 10.44 18.28
CA ASN A 366 -11.95 11.07 19.58
C ASN A 366 -11.02 10.24 20.48
N LEU A 367 -9.83 9.91 19.97
CA LEU A 367 -8.84 9.11 20.68
C LEU A 367 -8.18 9.94 21.78
N SER A 368 -8.00 9.35 22.95
CA SER A 368 -7.10 9.89 23.96
C SER A 368 -5.64 9.86 23.47
N GLU A 369 -4.76 10.66 24.08
CA GLU A 369 -3.33 10.65 23.74
C GLU A 369 -2.68 9.28 23.93
N ALA A 370 -3.12 8.49 24.92
CA ALA A 370 -2.65 7.13 25.13
C ALA A 370 -3.08 6.19 24.00
N GLU A 371 -4.34 6.28 23.55
CA GLU A 371 -4.85 5.49 22.42
C GLU A 371 -4.22 5.90 21.08
N ASN A 372 -3.94 7.20 20.90
CA ASN A 372 -3.17 7.67 19.76
C ASN A 372 -1.76 7.03 19.75
N ALA A 373 -1.07 7.04 20.88
CA ALA A 373 0.25 6.41 21.01
C ALA A 373 0.21 4.90 20.79
N ASP A 374 -0.81 4.19 21.30
CA ASP A 374 -0.99 2.77 21.08
C ASP A 374 -1.22 2.44 19.59
N LEU A 375 -2.06 3.21 18.90
CA LEU A 375 -2.31 3.03 17.47
C LEU A 375 -1.06 3.33 16.64
N VAL A 376 -0.29 4.36 16.99
CA VAL A 376 1.02 4.64 16.36
C VAL A 376 1.97 3.48 16.57
N ALA A 377 2.08 2.90 17.76
CA ALA A 377 2.93 1.75 18.03
C ALA A 377 2.53 0.51 17.18
N PHE A 378 1.23 0.32 16.94
CA PHE A 378 0.78 -0.71 16.00
C PHE A 378 1.22 -0.41 14.57
N LEU A 379 1.01 0.82 14.08
CA LEU A 379 1.39 1.21 12.71
C LEU A 379 2.91 1.08 12.47
N GLU A 380 3.73 1.45 13.46
CA GLU A 380 5.18 1.28 13.40
C GLU A 380 5.58 -0.20 13.30
N SER A 381 4.83 -1.10 13.96
CA SER A 381 5.08 -2.54 13.92
C SER A 381 4.81 -3.20 12.56
N LEU A 382 4.24 -2.47 11.60
CA LEU A 382 4.07 -2.88 10.20
C LEU A 382 5.32 -2.63 9.35
N SER A 383 6.36 -2.07 9.93
CA SER A 383 7.66 -1.87 9.30
C SER A 383 8.68 -2.82 9.89
N PRO A 384 9.65 -3.35 9.11
CA PRO A 384 10.73 -4.16 9.65
C PRO A 384 11.53 -3.42 10.72
N ALA A 385 11.99 -4.14 11.74
CA ALA A 385 12.72 -3.57 12.88
C ALA A 385 14.15 -3.11 12.53
N THR A 386 14.69 -3.52 11.40
CA THR A 386 16.04 -3.19 10.94
C THR A 386 15.98 -2.47 9.60
N PRO A 387 17.06 -1.77 9.21
CA PRO A 387 17.13 -1.20 7.87
C PRO A 387 16.77 -2.25 6.82
N LEU A 388 15.95 -1.87 5.87
CA LEU A 388 15.61 -2.76 4.75
C LEU A 388 16.91 -3.19 4.06
N PRO A 389 17.02 -4.46 3.64
CA PRO A 389 18.16 -4.88 2.86
C PRO A 389 18.23 -4.00 1.59
N PRO A 390 19.44 -3.62 1.15
CA PRO A 390 19.58 -2.92 -0.12
C PRO A 390 18.88 -3.74 -1.20
N PRO A 391 18.30 -3.07 -2.22
CA PRO A 391 17.67 -3.79 -3.31
C PRO A 391 18.66 -4.80 -3.90
N VAL A 392 18.19 -6.02 -4.09
CA VAL A 392 19.02 -7.08 -4.67
C VAL A 392 19.52 -6.59 -6.03
N VAL A 393 20.84 -6.37 -6.13
CA VAL A 393 21.47 -6.09 -7.41
C VAL A 393 21.41 -7.40 -8.21
N PRO A 394 20.65 -7.46 -9.32
CA PRO A 394 20.53 -8.69 -10.08
C PRO A 394 21.90 -9.16 -10.54
N ALA A 395 22.15 -10.48 -10.50
CA ALA A 395 23.41 -11.05 -10.94
C ALA A 395 23.73 -10.59 -12.37
N PRO A 396 24.98 -10.18 -12.66
CA PRO A 396 25.38 -9.75 -14.00
C PRO A 396 25.11 -10.87 -15.01
N VAL A 397 24.52 -10.53 -16.14
CA VAL A 397 24.41 -11.47 -17.26
C VAL A 397 25.81 -11.61 -17.86
N PRO A 398 26.46 -12.80 -17.82
CA PRO A 398 27.87 -12.95 -18.17
C PRO A 398 28.25 -12.43 -19.56
N ALA A 399 27.32 -12.59 -20.52
CA ALA A 399 27.54 -12.19 -21.93
C ALA A 399 27.56 -10.67 -22.18
N CYS A 400 27.19 -9.84 -21.17
CA CYS A 400 27.06 -8.38 -21.29
C CYS A 400 28.07 -7.62 -20.41
N ARG A 401 29.14 -8.25 -19.97
CA ARG A 401 30.23 -7.53 -19.30
C ARG A 401 30.85 -6.54 -20.30
N ALA A 402 31.16 -5.34 -19.83
CA ALA A 402 31.96 -4.41 -20.60
C ALA A 402 33.33 -5.08 -20.87
N PRO A 403 33.92 -4.86 -22.04
CA PRO A 403 35.27 -5.39 -22.36
C PRO A 403 36.29 -4.85 -21.38
#